data_0680ce5c38cdd1411240c525dc848f65
#
_entry.id   0680ce5c38cdd1411240c525dc848f65
#
_cell.length_a   1.000
_cell.length_b   1.000
_cell.length_c   1.000
_cell.angle_alpha   90.00
_cell.angle_beta   90.00
_cell.angle_gamma   90.00
#
_symmetry.space_group_name_H-M   'P 1'
#
loop_
_entity.id
_entity.type
_entity.pdbx_description
1 polymer ?
#
loop_
_entity_poly.entity_id
_entity_poly.type
_entity_poly.pdbx_seq_one_letter_code
_entity_poly.pdbx_strand_id
1 'polypeptide(L)'
;MTTIPKPEDLHPRINELLAQVQVTFRWALYDREPLPLWTRERLSLLGDAAHPMLPHLGQGANQSIEDGMALATILKDADRNTARLALLAYERLRRERVAEVQRGARENGLRYDSAYSDLGVRDAEITAHAAFRKRLYDHDVVPDAQAAAATLI
;
A
#
# COMPACT_ATOMS: atom_id res chain seq x y z
N MET A 1 -6.83 21.56 -11.12
CA MET A 1 -5.70 21.37 -12.04
C MET A 1 -4.49 21.96 -11.35
N THR A 2 -3.62 21.11 -10.78
CA THR A 2 -2.43 21.58 -10.05
C THR A 2 -1.45 22.15 -11.07
N THR A 3 -1.13 23.42 -10.96
CA THR A 3 -0.15 24.09 -11.83
C THR A 3 1.23 23.56 -11.47
N ILE A 4 1.93 22.98 -12.43
CA ILE A 4 3.35 22.61 -12.22
C ILE A 4 4.12 23.89 -11.91
N PRO A 5 4.84 23.96 -10.77
CA PRO A 5 5.64 25.14 -10.43
C PRO A 5 6.63 25.44 -11.56
N LYS A 6 6.76 26.71 -11.92
CA LYS A 6 7.77 27.12 -12.89
C LYS A 6 9.14 27.20 -12.21
N PRO A 7 10.25 27.10 -12.95
CA PRO A 7 11.58 27.23 -12.37
C PRO A 7 11.78 28.50 -11.53
N GLU A 8 11.16 29.61 -11.94
CA GLU A 8 11.19 30.88 -11.19
C GLU A 8 10.51 30.84 -9.82
N ASP A 9 9.60 29.89 -9.60
CA ASP A 9 8.87 29.70 -8.34
C ASP A 9 9.63 28.80 -7.35
N LEU A 10 10.72 28.17 -7.79
CA LEU A 10 11.49 27.24 -7.00
C LEU A 10 12.65 27.92 -6.29
N HIS A 11 12.99 27.39 -5.10
CA HIS A 11 14.17 27.84 -4.38
C HIS A 11 15.45 27.67 -5.26
N PRO A 12 16.40 28.63 -5.32
CA PRO A 12 17.57 28.58 -6.19
C PRO A 12 18.38 27.27 -6.12
N ARG A 13 18.55 26.70 -4.92
CA ARG A 13 19.24 25.41 -4.74
C ARG A 13 18.53 24.22 -5.42
N ILE A 14 17.21 24.28 -5.56
CA ILE A 14 16.46 23.25 -6.31
C ILE A 14 16.75 23.39 -7.80
N ASN A 15 16.78 24.61 -8.31
CA ASN A 15 17.15 24.89 -9.70
C ASN A 15 18.58 24.43 -10.02
N GLU A 16 19.53 24.63 -9.11
CA GLU A 16 20.90 24.13 -9.26
C GLU A 16 20.96 22.60 -9.36
N LEU A 17 20.16 21.88 -8.57
CA LEU A 17 20.03 20.43 -8.65
C LEU A 17 19.40 19.99 -9.96
N LEU A 18 18.30 20.63 -10.36
CA LEU A 18 17.58 20.29 -11.59
C LEU A 18 18.44 20.56 -12.84
N ALA A 19 19.29 21.59 -12.82
CA ALA A 19 20.22 21.90 -13.91
C ALA A 19 21.27 20.80 -14.17
N GLN A 20 21.50 19.92 -13.20
CA GLN A 20 22.42 18.78 -13.35
C GLN A 20 21.76 17.57 -14.02
N VAL A 21 20.43 17.55 -14.13
CA VAL A 21 19.67 16.45 -14.75
C VAL A 21 19.74 16.58 -16.26
N GLN A 22 20.46 15.69 -16.92
CA GLN A 22 20.60 15.69 -18.38
C GLN A 22 19.44 15.02 -19.09
N VAL A 23 18.90 13.95 -18.49
CA VAL A 23 17.78 13.17 -19.04
C VAL A 23 16.85 12.78 -17.90
N THR A 24 15.56 12.92 -18.11
CA THR A 24 14.53 12.44 -17.18
C THR A 24 13.39 11.77 -17.93
N PHE A 25 12.68 10.89 -17.25
CA PHE A 25 11.50 10.21 -17.78
C PHE A 25 10.27 10.60 -16.96
N ARG A 26 9.16 10.79 -17.65
CA ARG A 26 7.86 10.97 -17.01
C ARG A 26 7.15 9.63 -16.93
N TRP A 27 7.00 9.11 -15.72
CA TRP A 27 6.25 7.88 -15.46
C TRP A 27 4.85 8.23 -14.97
N ALA A 28 3.85 7.61 -15.57
CA ALA A 28 2.51 7.68 -15.04
C ALA A 28 2.41 6.77 -13.81
N LEU A 29 1.74 7.26 -12.76
CA LEU A 29 1.40 6.47 -11.59
C LEU A 29 0.00 5.91 -11.78
N TYR A 30 -0.13 4.59 -11.64
CA TYR A 30 -1.40 3.89 -11.78
C TYR A 30 -1.77 3.22 -10.48
N ASP A 31 -3.04 3.27 -10.15
CA ASP A 31 -3.66 2.41 -9.16
C ASP A 31 -4.98 1.88 -9.70
N ARG A 32 -5.63 1.03 -8.94
CA ARG A 32 -6.97 0.53 -9.24
C ARG A 32 -7.77 0.35 -7.96
N GLU A 33 -9.08 0.16 -8.10
CA GLU A 33 -9.90 -0.23 -6.97
C GLU A 33 -9.47 -1.60 -6.42
N PRO A 34 -9.58 -1.81 -5.09
CA PRO A 34 -9.29 -3.10 -4.47
C PRO A 34 -10.02 -4.24 -5.17
N LEU A 35 -9.28 -5.29 -5.50
CA LEU A 35 -9.86 -6.47 -6.14
C LEU A 35 -10.79 -7.23 -5.18
N PRO A 36 -11.97 -7.67 -5.64
CA PRO A 36 -12.88 -8.44 -4.81
C PRO A 36 -12.40 -9.87 -4.56
N LEU A 37 -11.56 -10.42 -5.44
CA LEU A 37 -11.04 -11.78 -5.37
C LEU A 37 -9.58 -11.82 -5.82
N TRP A 38 -8.74 -12.57 -5.09
CA TRP A 38 -7.34 -12.80 -5.40
C TRP A 38 -7.04 -14.25 -5.79
N THR A 39 -7.86 -15.18 -5.27
CA THR A 39 -7.62 -16.62 -5.36
C THR A 39 -8.62 -17.30 -6.30
N ARG A 40 -8.08 -18.08 -7.23
CA ARG A 40 -8.85 -18.98 -8.08
C ARG A 40 -8.20 -20.36 -8.11
N GLU A 41 -8.87 -21.36 -7.58
CA GLU A 41 -8.38 -22.73 -7.44
C GLU A 41 -7.03 -22.78 -6.69
N ARG A 42 -5.92 -23.02 -7.36
CA ARG A 42 -4.57 -23.09 -6.82
C ARG A 42 -3.68 -21.93 -7.20
N LEU A 43 -4.26 -20.87 -7.70
CA LEU A 43 -3.61 -19.62 -8.03
C LEU A 43 -4.08 -18.53 -7.06
N SER A 44 -3.16 -17.76 -6.51
CA SER A 44 -3.46 -16.54 -5.77
C SER A 44 -2.54 -15.42 -6.21
N LEU A 45 -3.08 -14.19 -6.19
CA LEU A 45 -2.32 -12.98 -6.45
C LEU A 45 -1.59 -12.54 -5.18
N LEU A 46 -0.45 -11.86 -5.34
CA LEU A 46 0.38 -11.32 -4.27
C LEU A 46 0.98 -9.99 -4.71
N GLY A 47 1.20 -9.07 -3.77
CA GLY A 47 1.86 -7.80 -4.03
C GLY A 47 1.13 -6.94 -5.07
N ASP A 48 1.85 -6.27 -5.93
CA ASP A 48 1.28 -5.36 -6.94
C ASP A 48 0.32 -6.06 -7.91
N ALA A 49 0.44 -7.37 -8.11
CA ALA A 49 -0.53 -8.13 -8.89
C ALA A 49 -1.92 -8.15 -8.25
N ALA A 50 -1.97 -8.17 -6.91
CA ALA A 50 -3.21 -8.12 -6.13
C ALA A 50 -3.66 -6.70 -5.82
N HIS A 51 -2.71 -5.82 -5.45
CA HIS A 51 -2.99 -4.52 -4.84
C HIS A 51 -2.00 -3.43 -5.23
N PRO A 52 -1.86 -3.09 -6.52
CA PRO A 52 -1.04 -1.94 -6.91
C PRO A 52 -1.58 -0.69 -6.21
N MET A 53 -0.68 0.11 -5.67
CA MET A 53 -1.04 1.32 -4.92
C MET A 53 -0.15 2.49 -5.27
N LEU A 54 -0.67 3.70 -5.07
CA LEU A 54 0.11 4.92 -5.24
C LEU A 54 1.24 4.98 -4.20
N PRO A 55 2.41 5.57 -4.54
CA PRO A 55 3.60 5.54 -3.68
C PRO A 55 3.50 6.46 -2.45
N HIS A 56 2.40 7.16 -2.27
CA HIS A 56 2.25 8.24 -1.29
C HIS A 56 2.35 7.83 0.18
N LEU A 57 2.25 6.53 0.49
CA LEU A 57 2.52 5.98 1.82
C LEU A 57 3.83 5.19 1.91
N GLY A 58 4.49 4.92 0.77
CA GLY A 58 5.69 4.08 0.71
C GLY A 58 5.44 2.62 1.13
N GLN A 59 4.21 2.09 0.96
CA GLN A 59 3.79 0.82 1.54
C GLN A 59 3.74 -0.35 0.57
N GLY A 60 3.84 -0.15 -0.74
CA GLY A 60 3.70 -1.24 -1.71
C GLY A 60 4.62 -2.44 -1.43
N ALA A 61 5.91 -2.19 -1.27
CA ALA A 61 6.88 -3.23 -0.95
C ALA A 61 6.63 -3.87 0.44
N ASN A 62 6.31 -3.05 1.45
CA ASN A 62 6.03 -3.56 2.80
C ASN A 62 4.81 -4.48 2.81
N GLN A 63 3.74 -4.14 2.11
CA GLN A 63 2.56 -4.98 2.01
C GLN A 63 2.85 -6.28 1.26
N SER A 64 3.72 -6.24 0.24
CA SER A 64 4.18 -7.47 -0.44
C SER A 64 5.02 -8.38 0.46
N ILE A 65 5.82 -7.81 1.37
CA ILE A 65 6.55 -8.57 2.38
C ILE A 65 5.60 -9.19 3.40
N GLU A 66 4.61 -8.44 3.90
CA GLU A 66 3.57 -8.98 4.77
C GLU A 66 2.79 -10.12 4.08
N ASP A 67 2.48 -9.98 2.80
CA ASP A 67 1.83 -11.03 2.00
C ASP A 67 2.67 -12.30 1.96
N GLY A 68 3.98 -12.17 1.68
CA GLY A 68 4.91 -13.29 1.65
C GLY A 68 5.00 -14.02 3.00
N MET A 69 5.06 -13.25 4.10
CA MET A 69 5.08 -13.81 5.46
C MET A 69 3.77 -14.51 5.81
N ALA A 70 2.62 -13.91 5.50
CA ALA A 70 1.31 -14.51 5.71
C ALA A 70 1.16 -15.80 4.92
N LEU A 71 1.51 -15.77 3.63
CA LEU A 71 1.39 -16.92 2.74
C LEU A 71 2.30 -18.06 3.18
N ALA A 72 3.56 -17.77 3.51
CA ALA A 72 4.52 -18.77 3.99
C ALA A 72 4.05 -19.42 5.31
N THR A 73 3.49 -18.60 6.23
CA THR A 73 2.99 -19.09 7.51
C THR A 73 1.77 -20.01 7.32
N ILE A 74 0.80 -19.59 6.49
CA ILE A 74 -0.44 -20.35 6.26
C ILE A 74 -0.20 -21.63 5.45
N LEU A 75 0.75 -21.61 4.51
CA LEU A 75 1.09 -22.77 3.67
C LEU A 75 2.05 -23.74 4.33
N LYS A 76 2.64 -23.42 5.47
CA LYS A 76 3.71 -24.21 6.10
C LYS A 76 3.38 -25.70 6.23
N ASP A 77 2.17 -25.99 6.68
CA ASP A 77 1.70 -27.36 6.93
C ASP A 77 0.59 -27.79 5.97
N ALA A 78 0.35 -26.98 4.90
CA ALA A 78 -0.65 -27.29 3.91
C ALA A 78 -0.15 -28.37 2.94
N ASP A 79 -1.03 -29.33 2.65
CA ASP A 79 -0.80 -30.37 1.66
C ASP A 79 -1.56 -30.08 0.36
N ARG A 80 -1.51 -31.04 -0.58
CA ARG A 80 -2.22 -30.91 -1.87
C ARG A 80 -3.73 -30.73 -1.72
N ASN A 81 -4.34 -31.25 -0.66
CA ASN A 81 -5.78 -31.23 -0.45
C ASN A 81 -6.21 -29.93 0.24
N THR A 82 -5.39 -29.38 1.11
CA THR A 82 -5.65 -28.18 1.91
C THR A 82 -5.12 -26.90 1.25
N ALA A 83 -4.24 -26.98 0.26
CA ALA A 83 -3.61 -25.81 -0.38
C ALA A 83 -4.63 -24.78 -0.88
N ARG A 84 -5.76 -25.19 -1.47
CA ARG A 84 -6.80 -24.25 -1.92
C ARG A 84 -7.43 -23.49 -0.76
N LEU A 85 -7.69 -24.16 0.36
CA LEU A 85 -8.25 -23.54 1.57
C LEU A 85 -7.23 -22.58 2.19
N ALA A 86 -5.96 -22.94 2.20
CA ALA A 86 -4.86 -22.09 2.66
C ALA A 86 -4.76 -20.79 1.85
N LEU A 87 -4.85 -20.86 0.53
CA LEU A 87 -4.85 -19.66 -0.34
C LEU A 87 -6.08 -18.78 -0.10
N LEU A 88 -7.25 -19.34 0.15
CA LEU A 88 -8.45 -18.59 0.51
C LEU A 88 -8.35 -17.96 1.91
N ALA A 89 -7.67 -18.62 2.85
CA ALA A 89 -7.39 -18.05 4.17
C ALA A 89 -6.44 -16.85 4.07
N TYR A 90 -5.37 -16.98 3.28
CA TYR A 90 -4.46 -15.88 2.97
C TYR A 90 -5.21 -14.68 2.37
N GLU A 91 -6.03 -14.89 1.34
CA GLU A 91 -6.83 -13.82 0.73
C GLU A 91 -7.72 -13.12 1.76
N ARG A 92 -8.45 -13.87 2.59
CA ARG A 92 -9.32 -13.30 3.64
C ARG A 92 -8.56 -12.46 4.64
N LEU A 93 -7.37 -12.93 5.05
CA LEU A 93 -6.51 -12.23 6.00
C LEU A 93 -6.00 -10.90 5.44
N ARG A 94 -5.58 -10.90 4.18
CA ARG A 94 -4.83 -9.78 3.62
C ARG A 94 -5.68 -8.73 2.91
N ARG A 95 -6.75 -9.16 2.24
CA ARG A 95 -7.50 -8.32 1.30
C ARG A 95 -8.04 -7.03 1.91
N GLU A 96 -8.69 -7.09 3.06
CA GLU A 96 -9.29 -5.90 3.68
C GLU A 96 -8.23 -4.92 4.20
N ARG A 97 -7.19 -5.45 4.86
CA ARG A 97 -6.08 -4.64 5.34
C ARG A 97 -5.39 -3.89 4.20
N VAL A 98 -5.07 -4.59 3.14
CA VAL A 98 -4.38 -3.99 1.98
C VAL A 98 -5.29 -3.00 1.25
N ALA A 99 -6.59 -3.26 1.16
CA ALA A 99 -7.55 -2.31 0.61
C ALA A 99 -7.60 -0.99 1.42
N GLU A 100 -7.47 -1.06 2.75
CA GLU A 100 -7.34 0.13 3.60
C GLU A 100 -6.06 0.91 3.25
N VAL A 101 -4.93 0.21 3.05
CA VAL A 101 -3.66 0.84 2.67
C VAL A 101 -3.72 1.48 1.29
N GLN A 102 -4.35 0.81 0.30
CA GLN A 102 -4.56 1.38 -1.04
C GLN A 102 -5.37 2.69 -0.97
N ARG A 103 -6.48 2.69 -0.24
CA ARG A 103 -7.31 3.90 -0.05
C ARG A 103 -6.53 5.00 0.67
N GLY A 104 -5.82 4.66 1.75
CA GLY A 104 -4.98 5.60 2.48
C GLY A 104 -3.85 6.20 1.64
N ALA A 105 -3.25 5.43 0.73
CA ALA A 105 -2.27 5.94 -0.22
C ALA A 105 -2.88 6.97 -1.19
N ARG A 106 -4.08 6.69 -1.71
CA ARG A 106 -4.82 7.62 -2.58
C ARG A 106 -5.19 8.91 -1.84
N GLU A 107 -5.74 8.81 -0.64
CA GLU A 107 -6.08 9.96 0.20
C GLU A 107 -4.85 10.82 0.53
N ASN A 108 -3.71 10.19 0.81
CA ASN A 108 -2.48 10.92 1.08
C ASN A 108 -1.98 11.68 -0.16
N GLY A 109 -2.15 11.12 -1.35
CA GLY A 109 -1.87 11.81 -2.62
C GLY A 109 -2.74 13.06 -2.79
N LEU A 110 -4.04 12.97 -2.50
CA LEU A 110 -4.93 14.12 -2.54
C LEU A 110 -4.51 15.23 -1.55
N ARG A 111 -3.99 14.86 -0.37
CA ARG A 111 -3.44 15.84 0.59
C ARG A 111 -2.20 16.55 0.05
N TYR A 112 -1.30 15.86 -0.63
CA TYR A 112 -0.12 16.49 -1.25
C TYR A 112 -0.50 17.51 -2.31
N ASP A 113 -1.61 17.27 -3.01
CA ASP A 113 -2.10 18.16 -4.05
C ASP A 113 -3.05 19.26 -3.54
N SER A 114 -3.37 19.25 -2.23
CA SER A 114 -4.30 20.24 -1.67
C SER A 114 -3.59 21.53 -1.25
N ALA A 115 -4.28 22.66 -1.49
CA ALA A 115 -3.90 23.97 -1.01
C ALA A 115 -4.81 24.34 0.18
N TYR A 116 -4.33 24.09 1.39
CA TYR A 116 -5.09 24.45 2.59
C TYR A 116 -5.10 25.96 2.79
N SER A 117 -6.28 26.57 2.84
CA SER A 117 -6.48 27.97 3.23
C SER A 117 -6.50 28.13 4.75
N ASP A 118 -6.83 27.07 5.50
CA ASP A 118 -6.84 27.00 6.97
C ASP A 118 -5.82 25.97 7.46
N LEU A 119 -4.81 26.45 8.17
CA LEU A 119 -3.76 25.62 8.74
C LEU A 119 -4.27 24.72 9.88
N GLY A 120 -5.31 25.12 10.59
CA GLY A 120 -5.93 24.31 11.64
C GLY A 120 -6.61 23.06 11.08
N VAL A 121 -7.28 23.17 9.93
CA VAL A 121 -7.85 22.01 9.21
C VAL A 121 -6.74 21.07 8.77
N ARG A 122 -5.67 21.60 8.17
CA ARG A 122 -4.51 20.80 7.78
C ARG A 122 -3.91 20.03 8.96
N ASP A 123 -3.69 20.70 10.08
CA ASP A 123 -3.03 20.12 11.25
C ASP A 123 -3.92 19.04 11.91
N ALA A 124 -5.24 19.24 11.90
CA ALA A 124 -6.20 18.23 12.35
C ALA A 124 -6.17 16.97 11.46
N GLU A 125 -6.12 17.12 10.15
CA GLU A 125 -6.01 15.99 9.20
C GLU A 125 -4.67 15.24 9.35
N ILE A 126 -3.56 15.96 9.53
CA ILE A 126 -2.23 15.35 9.78
C ILE A 126 -2.27 14.53 11.06
N THR A 127 -2.91 15.05 12.12
CA THR A 127 -3.04 14.34 13.40
C THR A 127 -3.90 13.09 13.27
N ALA A 128 -5.03 13.19 12.61
CA ALA A 128 -5.90 12.03 12.35
C ALA A 128 -5.16 10.94 11.54
N HIS A 129 -4.35 11.34 10.58
CA HIS A 129 -3.54 10.41 9.78
C HIS A 129 -2.40 9.74 10.58
N ALA A 130 -1.94 10.35 11.67
CA ALA A 130 -0.92 9.74 12.54
C ALA A 130 -1.40 8.43 13.20
N ALA A 131 -2.67 8.36 13.61
CA ALA A 131 -3.27 7.15 14.17
C ALA A 131 -3.35 6.02 13.11
N PHE A 132 -3.70 6.34 11.87
CA PHE A 132 -3.67 5.38 10.76
C PHE A 132 -2.25 4.83 10.54
N ARG A 133 -1.23 5.72 10.45
CA ARG A 133 0.16 5.31 10.29
C ARG A 133 0.64 4.40 11.42
N LYS A 134 0.26 4.71 12.67
CA LYS A 134 0.62 3.87 13.81
C LYS A 134 0.09 2.43 13.63
N ARG A 135 -1.20 2.25 13.30
CA ARG A 135 -1.76 0.92 13.04
C ARG A 135 -1.08 0.21 11.86
N LEU A 136 -0.63 0.99 10.88
CA LEU A 136 0.05 0.46 9.70
C LEU A 136 1.43 -0.11 10.03
N TYR A 137 2.22 0.62 10.83
CA TYR A 137 3.61 0.26 11.16
C TYR A 137 3.73 -0.73 12.33
N ASP A 138 2.79 -0.72 13.26
CA ASP A 138 2.83 -1.58 14.45
C ASP A 138 2.25 -2.98 14.19
N HIS A 139 1.77 -3.25 12.97
CA HIS A 139 1.12 -4.52 12.65
C HIS A 139 2.15 -5.64 12.47
N ASP A 140 1.93 -6.76 13.15
CA ASP A 140 2.60 -8.03 12.91
C ASP A 140 1.60 -9.02 12.30
N VAL A 141 1.86 -9.43 11.08
CA VAL A 141 0.98 -10.34 10.33
C VAL A 141 1.10 -11.79 10.78
N VAL A 142 2.19 -12.15 11.46
CA VAL A 142 2.51 -13.56 11.78
C VAL A 142 1.49 -14.19 12.73
N PRO A 143 1.11 -13.55 13.87
CA PRO A 143 0.09 -14.11 14.76
C PRO A 143 -1.25 -14.36 14.07
N ASP A 144 -1.69 -13.43 13.25
CA ASP A 144 -2.95 -13.55 12.51
C ASP A 144 -2.90 -14.66 11.46
N ALA A 145 -1.75 -14.81 10.79
CA ALA A 145 -1.52 -15.88 9.83
C ALA A 145 -1.49 -17.26 10.51
N GLN A 146 -0.87 -17.36 11.70
CA GLN A 146 -0.88 -18.59 12.51
C GLN A 146 -2.30 -18.97 12.94
N ALA A 147 -3.10 -17.99 13.39
CA ALA A 147 -4.49 -18.21 13.74
C ALA A 147 -5.31 -18.67 12.52
N ALA A 148 -5.09 -18.07 11.35
CA ALA A 148 -5.74 -18.50 10.11
C ALA A 148 -5.34 -19.92 9.70
N ALA A 149 -4.07 -20.29 9.82
CA ALA A 149 -3.56 -21.64 9.53
C ALA A 149 -4.20 -22.70 10.44
N ALA A 150 -4.36 -22.41 11.73
CA ALA A 150 -4.97 -23.32 12.69
C ALA A 150 -6.42 -23.68 12.38
N THR A 151 -7.13 -22.89 11.57
CA THR A 151 -8.51 -23.17 11.14
C THR A 151 -8.60 -24.14 9.94
N LEU A 152 -7.47 -24.54 9.37
CA LEU A 152 -7.40 -25.41 8.20
C LEU A 152 -7.26 -26.91 8.53
N ILE A 153 -6.99 -27.19 9.78
CA ILE A 153 -6.84 -28.53 10.37
C ILE A 153 -8.18 -28.92 10.99
#